data_d87f9503b89ea2b7c9f947cc0dc84366
#
_entry.id   d87f9503b89ea2b7c9f947cc0dc84366
#
_cell.length_a   1.000
_cell.length_b   1.000
_cell.length_c   1.000
_cell.angle_alpha   90.00
_cell.angle_beta   90.00
_cell.angle_gamma   90.00
#
_symmetry.space_group_name_H-M   'P 1'
#
loop_
_entity.id
_entity.type
_entity.pdbx_description
1 polymer ?
#
loop_
_entity_poly.entity_id
_entity_poly.type
_entity_poly.pdbx_seq_one_letter_code
_entity_poly.pdbx_strand_id
1 'polypeptide(L)'
;MSDRVITNLNTYATMAFPKALEIARTKKHISLILDKKGSVLSIGCNEMRTHPEAAKIGYRYNEVHSELDALLRLDKRMRNGRDFILLNYRFNRFGDFRISRPCAKCMPWCTAIFKEIIYTTRNGYEIISGQRDYTDSIVLSIDQFNMKTIMGTNGKATH
;
A
#
# COMPACT_ATOMS: atom_id res chain seq x y z
N MET A 1 5.19 -9.00 -14.16
CA MET A 1 4.50 -7.70 -14.04
C MET A 1 3.73 -7.40 -15.31
N SER A 2 2.59 -6.77 -15.19
CA SER A 2 1.83 -6.34 -16.37
C SER A 2 2.51 -5.11 -16.99
N ASP A 3 2.99 -5.24 -18.24
CA ASP A 3 3.55 -4.12 -19.00
C ASP A 3 2.61 -2.91 -19.04
N ARG A 4 1.32 -3.19 -19.01
CA ARG A 4 0.28 -2.16 -18.97
C ARG A 4 0.36 -1.28 -17.73
N VAL A 5 0.69 -1.83 -16.57
CA VAL A 5 0.85 -1.05 -15.33
C VAL A 5 2.06 -0.16 -15.45
N ILE A 6 3.20 -0.68 -15.90
CA ILE A 6 4.43 0.10 -16.08
C ILE A 6 4.22 1.26 -17.05
N THR A 7 3.56 1.00 -18.18
CA THR A 7 3.29 2.02 -19.21
C THR A 7 2.41 3.16 -18.67
N ASN A 8 1.55 2.88 -17.69
CA ASN A 8 0.59 3.83 -17.15
C ASN A 8 0.98 4.47 -15.82
N LEU A 9 2.21 4.28 -15.31
CA LEU A 9 2.61 4.81 -14.00
C LEU A 9 2.42 6.33 -13.89
N ASN A 10 2.74 7.09 -14.94
CA ASN A 10 2.51 8.53 -14.95
C ASN A 10 1.02 8.90 -15.01
N THR A 11 0.20 8.09 -15.65
CA THR A 11 -1.26 8.28 -15.66
C THR A 11 -1.83 8.10 -14.26
N TYR A 12 -1.39 7.08 -13.53
CA TYR A 12 -1.79 6.90 -12.13
C TYR A 12 -1.29 8.06 -11.24
N ALA A 13 -0.10 8.62 -11.52
CA ALA A 13 0.39 9.80 -10.82
C ALA A 13 -0.55 11.01 -11.00
N THR A 14 -1.12 11.21 -12.18
CA THR A 14 -2.10 12.28 -12.42
C THR A 14 -3.41 12.09 -11.68
N MET A 15 -3.77 10.84 -11.37
CA MET A 15 -4.91 10.52 -10.48
C MET A 15 -4.57 10.77 -9.01
N ALA A 16 -3.34 10.45 -8.60
CA ALA A 16 -2.90 10.53 -7.21
C ALA A 16 -2.63 11.96 -6.76
N PHE A 17 -2.08 12.82 -7.60
CA PHE A 17 -1.62 14.16 -7.23
C PHE A 17 -2.73 15.07 -6.69
N PRO A 18 -3.93 15.18 -7.31
CA PRO A 18 -5.03 15.98 -6.74
C PRO A 18 -5.44 15.49 -5.34
N LYS A 19 -5.42 14.20 -5.10
CA LYS A 19 -5.69 13.62 -3.77
C LYS A 19 -4.60 14.02 -2.78
N ALA A 20 -3.34 14.03 -3.21
CA ALA A 20 -2.22 14.46 -2.37
C ALA A 20 -2.36 15.91 -1.92
N LEU A 21 -2.86 16.80 -2.78
CA LEU A 21 -3.08 18.20 -2.44
C LEU A 21 -4.13 18.40 -1.35
N GLU A 22 -5.09 17.49 -1.23
CA GLU A 22 -6.12 17.53 -0.18
C GLU A 22 -5.57 17.13 1.21
N ILE A 23 -4.38 16.54 1.28
CA ILE A 23 -3.79 16.11 2.54
C ILE A 23 -3.23 17.31 3.29
N ALA A 24 -3.71 17.55 4.50
CA ALA A 24 -3.27 18.67 5.35
C ALA A 24 -1.83 18.50 5.88
N ARG A 25 -1.26 17.31 5.81
CA ARG A 25 0.09 17.00 6.30
C ARG A 25 1.16 17.43 5.30
N THR A 26 2.37 17.71 5.81
CA THR A 26 3.54 18.02 4.98
C THR A 26 3.99 16.85 4.10
N LYS A 27 3.87 15.63 4.64
CA LYS A 27 4.15 14.40 3.89
C LYS A 27 2.86 13.91 3.25
N LYS A 28 2.79 13.99 1.94
CA LYS A 28 1.60 13.67 1.14
C LYS A 28 1.78 12.32 0.45
N HIS A 29 1.36 11.26 1.13
CA HIS A 29 1.41 9.89 0.61
C HIS A 29 0.06 9.46 0.07
N ILE A 30 0.07 8.87 -1.12
CA ILE A 30 -1.08 8.26 -1.76
C ILE A 30 -0.72 6.83 -2.14
N SER A 31 -1.61 5.91 -1.81
CA SER A 31 -1.49 4.51 -2.23
C SER A 31 -2.68 4.11 -3.10
N LEU A 32 -2.39 3.47 -4.22
CA LEU A 32 -3.40 2.86 -5.08
C LEU A 32 -3.25 1.34 -5.04
N ILE A 33 -4.36 0.64 -4.92
CA ILE A 33 -4.39 -0.81 -5.10
C ILE A 33 -4.96 -1.10 -6.48
N LEU A 34 -4.20 -1.84 -7.28
CA LEU A 34 -4.57 -2.24 -8.62
C LEU A 34 -4.80 -3.74 -8.69
N ASP A 35 -5.68 -4.17 -9.59
CA ASP A 35 -5.74 -5.54 -10.03
C ASP A 35 -4.61 -5.86 -11.04
N LYS A 36 -4.48 -7.12 -11.42
CA LYS A 36 -3.49 -7.57 -12.40
C LYS A 36 -3.65 -6.95 -13.79
N LYS A 37 -4.82 -6.39 -14.09
CA LYS A 37 -5.12 -5.71 -15.37
C LYS A 37 -4.80 -4.22 -15.31
N GLY A 38 -4.44 -3.69 -14.14
CA GLY A 38 -4.15 -2.28 -13.94
C GLY A 38 -5.37 -1.43 -13.61
N SER A 39 -6.52 -2.04 -13.28
CA SER A 39 -7.68 -1.28 -12.81
C SER A 39 -7.47 -0.82 -11.38
N VAL A 40 -7.78 0.43 -11.09
CA VAL A 40 -7.70 0.99 -9.74
C VAL A 40 -8.87 0.50 -8.92
N LEU A 41 -8.61 -0.27 -7.89
CA LEU A 41 -9.61 -0.83 -6.99
C LEU A 41 -9.85 0.03 -5.75
N SER A 42 -8.82 0.72 -5.30
CA SER A 42 -8.88 1.54 -4.08
C SER A 42 -7.79 2.60 -4.10
N ILE A 43 -8.06 3.73 -3.43
CA ILE A 43 -7.12 4.83 -3.22
C ILE A 43 -7.11 5.16 -1.74
N GLY A 44 -5.94 5.20 -1.14
CA GLY A 44 -5.72 5.58 0.26
C GLY A 44 -4.79 6.76 0.41
N CYS A 45 -4.96 7.49 1.50
CA CYS A 45 -4.15 8.65 1.88
C CYS A 45 -3.63 8.47 3.30
N ASN A 46 -2.47 9.06 3.61
CA ASN A 46 -2.06 9.14 5.01
C ASN A 46 -2.97 10.12 5.76
N GLU A 47 -3.57 9.64 6.83
CA GLU A 47 -4.58 10.37 7.59
C GLU A 47 -4.23 10.46 9.09
N MET A 48 -4.73 11.54 9.72
CA MET A 48 -4.71 11.70 11.17
C MET A 48 -6.02 11.13 11.73
N ARG A 49 -6.04 9.85 12.00
CA ARG A 49 -7.18 9.18 12.67
C ARG A 49 -6.70 7.93 13.39
N THR A 50 -7.47 7.52 14.40
CA THR A 50 -7.26 6.24 15.07
C THR A 50 -7.99 5.14 14.32
N HIS A 51 -7.34 3.98 14.22
CA HIS A 51 -7.94 2.78 13.67
C HIS A 51 -7.39 1.55 14.40
N PRO A 52 -8.22 0.57 14.78
CA PRO A 52 -7.74 -0.61 15.50
C PRO A 52 -6.65 -1.39 14.76
N GLU A 53 -6.75 -1.53 13.45
CA GLU A 53 -5.73 -2.20 12.63
C GLU A 53 -4.41 -1.42 12.61
N ALA A 54 -4.45 -0.10 12.56
CA ALA A 54 -3.27 0.74 12.63
C ALA A 54 -2.54 0.57 13.99
N ALA A 55 -3.30 0.49 15.08
CA ALA A 55 -2.74 0.23 16.40
C ALA A 55 -2.07 -1.15 16.48
N LYS A 56 -2.64 -2.18 15.87
CA LYS A 56 -2.05 -3.53 15.81
C LYS A 56 -0.73 -3.57 15.03
N ILE A 57 -0.59 -2.76 13.98
CA ILE A 57 0.65 -2.62 13.21
C ILE A 57 1.71 -1.88 14.03
N GLY A 58 1.31 -1.13 15.05
CA GLY A 58 2.20 -0.32 15.87
C GLY A 58 2.48 1.05 15.29
N TYR A 59 1.57 1.59 14.47
CA TYR A 59 1.62 3.00 14.07
C TYR A 59 1.44 3.91 15.28
N ARG A 60 1.88 5.14 15.13
CA ARG A 60 1.67 6.16 16.17
C ARG A 60 0.18 6.32 16.43
N TYR A 61 -0.16 6.65 17.65
CA TYR A 61 -1.52 7.00 18.02
C TYR A 61 -2.06 8.07 17.06
N ASN A 62 -3.29 7.90 16.60
CA ASN A 62 -3.98 8.77 15.63
C ASN A 62 -3.32 8.89 14.24
N GLU A 63 -2.60 7.89 13.79
CA GLU A 63 -2.00 7.87 12.46
C GLU A 63 -2.41 6.61 11.69
N VAL A 64 -2.81 6.80 10.42
CA VAL A 64 -3.03 5.71 9.46
C VAL A 64 -2.20 6.00 8.22
N HIS A 65 -1.34 5.07 7.84
CA HIS A 65 -0.54 5.20 6.63
C HIS A 65 -1.38 4.92 5.38
N SER A 66 -0.98 5.49 4.25
CA SER A 66 -1.75 5.42 2.99
C SER A 66 -1.99 4.00 2.51
N GLU A 67 -1.03 3.10 2.71
CA GLU A 67 -1.13 1.69 2.33
C GLU A 67 -2.27 0.99 3.08
N LEU A 68 -2.33 1.20 4.39
CA LEU A 68 -3.40 0.64 5.20
C LEU A 68 -4.75 1.29 4.89
N ASP A 69 -4.79 2.60 4.69
CA ASP A 69 -6.01 3.30 4.31
C ASP A 69 -6.57 2.78 2.98
N ALA A 70 -5.71 2.55 1.98
CA ALA A 70 -6.11 1.95 0.72
C ALA A 70 -6.68 0.53 0.91
N LEU A 71 -6.03 -0.29 1.74
CA LEU A 71 -6.51 -1.64 2.04
C LEU A 71 -7.87 -1.64 2.75
N LEU A 72 -8.05 -0.76 3.72
CA LEU A 72 -9.31 -0.63 4.45
C LEU A 72 -10.46 -0.11 3.58
N ARG A 73 -10.18 0.69 2.56
CA ARG A 73 -11.15 1.20 1.59
C ARG A 73 -11.46 0.23 0.45
N LEU A 74 -10.70 -0.84 0.32
CA LEU A 74 -10.95 -1.85 -0.69
C LEU A 74 -12.30 -2.53 -0.44
N ASP A 75 -13.11 -2.68 -1.49
CA ASP A 75 -14.40 -3.37 -1.40
C ASP A 75 -14.20 -4.78 -0.80
N LYS A 76 -14.98 -5.11 0.22
CA LYS A 76 -14.89 -6.40 0.93
C LYS A 76 -14.98 -7.59 -0.03
N ARG A 77 -15.77 -7.49 -1.09
CA ARG A 77 -15.92 -8.55 -2.10
C ARG A 77 -14.65 -8.78 -2.91
N MET A 78 -13.79 -7.78 -3.03
CA MET A 78 -12.54 -7.84 -3.79
C MET A 78 -11.34 -8.28 -2.93
N ARG A 79 -11.49 -8.28 -1.60
CA ARG A 79 -10.39 -8.56 -0.67
C ARG A 79 -9.84 -9.98 -0.75
N ASN A 80 -10.60 -10.91 -1.33
CA ASN A 80 -10.14 -12.26 -1.64
C ASN A 80 -9.39 -12.34 -2.98
N GLY A 81 -9.21 -11.22 -3.68
CA GLY A 81 -8.47 -11.16 -4.92
C GLY A 81 -7.00 -11.46 -4.70
N ARG A 82 -6.39 -12.05 -5.74
CA ARG A 82 -4.96 -12.36 -5.79
C ARG A 82 -4.28 -11.43 -6.78
N ASP A 83 -2.98 -11.35 -6.69
CA ASP A 83 -2.15 -10.60 -7.63
C ASP A 83 -2.41 -9.09 -7.62
N PHE A 84 -2.76 -8.53 -6.48
CA PHE A 84 -2.85 -7.09 -6.32
C PHE A 84 -1.47 -6.42 -6.40
N ILE A 85 -1.47 -5.24 -6.99
CA ILE A 85 -0.29 -4.38 -7.08
C ILE A 85 -0.56 -3.15 -6.21
N LEU A 86 0.41 -2.81 -5.37
CA LEU A 86 0.40 -1.58 -4.60
C LEU A 86 1.24 -0.53 -5.32
N LEU A 87 0.65 0.61 -5.63
CA LEU A 87 1.37 1.79 -6.11
C LEU A 87 1.44 2.82 -4.99
N ASN A 88 2.64 3.20 -4.60
CA ASN A 88 2.85 4.26 -3.63
C ASN A 88 3.41 5.50 -4.31
N TYR A 89 2.76 6.63 -4.04
CA TYR A 89 3.18 7.95 -4.46
C TYR A 89 3.44 8.85 -3.25
N ARG A 90 4.48 9.65 -3.35
CA ARG A 90 4.69 10.77 -2.46
C ARG A 90 5.09 11.99 -3.28
N PHE A 91 4.43 13.09 -3.01
CA PHE A 91 4.66 14.35 -3.69
C PHE A 91 5.10 15.43 -2.70
N ASN A 92 5.88 16.39 -3.20
CA ASN A 92 5.98 17.67 -2.53
C ASN A 92 4.81 18.58 -2.97
N ARG A 93 4.75 19.79 -2.43
CA ARG A 93 3.71 20.77 -2.78
C ARG A 93 3.71 21.19 -4.26
N PHE A 94 4.82 20.98 -4.97
CA PHE A 94 4.98 21.34 -6.39
C PHE A 94 4.68 20.17 -7.33
N GLY A 95 4.33 19.00 -6.82
CA GLY A 95 4.06 17.82 -7.62
C GLY A 95 5.28 16.98 -7.96
N ASP A 96 6.46 17.31 -7.42
CA ASP A 96 7.65 16.49 -7.63
C ASP A 96 7.59 15.22 -6.79
N PHE A 97 8.07 14.12 -7.36
CA PHE A 97 8.17 12.86 -6.64
C PHE A 97 9.14 12.94 -5.48
N ARG A 98 8.76 12.24 -4.41
CA ARG A 98 9.59 11.96 -3.26
C ARG A 98 9.57 10.45 -2.99
N ILE A 99 10.49 9.97 -2.17
CA ILE A 99 10.59 8.56 -1.83
C ILE A 99 9.34 8.14 -1.06
N SER A 100 8.60 7.17 -1.62
CA SER A 100 7.35 6.63 -1.06
C SER A 100 7.45 5.15 -0.70
N ARG A 101 8.66 4.62 -0.52
CA ARG A 101 8.87 3.25 -0.07
C ARG A 101 8.08 3.00 1.23
N PRO A 102 7.34 1.90 1.35
CA PRO A 102 6.68 1.54 2.60
C PRO A 102 7.66 1.54 3.77
N CYS A 103 7.25 2.09 4.90
CA CYS A 103 8.10 2.12 6.09
C CYS A 103 8.34 0.72 6.67
N ALA A 104 9.26 0.60 7.63
CA ALA A 104 9.59 -0.67 8.27
C ALA A 104 8.39 -1.38 8.91
N LYS A 105 7.37 -0.64 9.32
CA LYS A 105 6.13 -1.20 9.89
C LYS A 105 5.13 -1.66 8.81
N CYS A 106 5.09 -0.98 7.66
CA CYS A 106 4.23 -1.37 6.53
C CYS A 106 4.82 -2.52 5.73
N MET A 107 6.14 -2.53 5.52
CA MET A 107 6.79 -3.45 4.59
C MET A 107 6.45 -4.93 4.83
N PRO A 108 6.48 -5.47 6.07
CA PRO A 108 6.20 -6.88 6.30
C PRO A 108 4.81 -7.31 5.82
N TRP A 109 3.78 -6.55 6.13
CA TRP A 109 2.43 -6.91 5.72
C TRP A 109 2.14 -6.56 4.25
N CYS A 110 2.74 -5.50 3.72
CA CYS A 110 2.61 -5.16 2.30
C CYS A 110 3.22 -6.24 1.41
N THR A 111 4.42 -6.72 1.74
CA THR A 111 5.06 -7.81 0.97
C THR A 111 4.32 -9.14 1.12
N ALA A 112 3.59 -9.33 2.21
CA ALA A 112 2.75 -10.50 2.39
C ALA A 112 1.47 -10.46 1.53
N ILE A 113 0.88 -9.29 1.29
CA ILE A 113 -0.41 -9.14 0.60
C ILE A 113 -0.25 -8.88 -0.89
N PHE A 114 0.66 -7.97 -1.25
CA PHE A 114 0.79 -7.51 -2.62
C PHE A 114 1.82 -8.34 -3.40
N LYS A 115 1.46 -8.68 -4.62
CA LYS A 115 2.37 -9.35 -5.55
C LYS A 115 3.58 -8.47 -5.87
N GLU A 116 3.31 -7.20 -6.04
CA GLU A 116 4.31 -6.19 -6.36
C GLU A 116 3.98 -4.89 -5.63
N ILE A 117 5.03 -4.20 -5.22
CA ILE A 117 4.95 -2.87 -4.64
C ILE A 117 5.79 -1.95 -5.52
N ILE A 118 5.15 -0.97 -6.13
CA ILE A 118 5.81 0.04 -6.95
C ILE A 118 5.74 1.35 -6.19
N TYR A 119 6.86 2.01 -6.02
CA TYR A 119 6.91 3.26 -5.28
C TYR A 119 7.77 4.32 -5.98
N THR A 120 7.44 5.57 -5.74
CA THR A 120 8.21 6.69 -6.29
C THR A 120 9.52 6.88 -5.58
N THR A 121 10.51 7.31 -6.35
CA THR A 121 11.77 7.89 -5.88
C THR A 121 11.89 9.30 -6.42
N ARG A 122 12.96 10.01 -6.10
CA ARG A 122 13.21 11.33 -6.69
C ARG A 122 13.45 11.28 -8.21
N ASN A 123 13.85 10.13 -8.72
CA ASN A 123 14.25 9.93 -10.12
C ASN A 123 13.26 9.07 -10.93
N GLY A 124 12.16 8.63 -10.34
CA GLY A 124 11.18 7.78 -11.02
C GLY A 124 10.55 6.77 -10.08
N TYR A 125 10.64 5.49 -10.44
CA TYR A 125 9.96 4.40 -9.73
C TYR A 125 10.93 3.26 -9.42
N GLU A 126 10.67 2.57 -8.32
CA GLU A 126 11.29 1.30 -7.98
C GLU A 126 10.22 0.25 -7.67
N ILE A 127 10.59 -1.03 -7.80
CA ILE A 127 9.68 -2.16 -7.67
C ILE A 127 10.25 -3.15 -6.66
N ILE A 128 9.37 -3.60 -5.74
CA ILE A 128 9.64 -4.71 -4.84
C ILE A 128 8.68 -5.83 -5.20
N SER A 129 9.19 -7.03 -5.44
CA SER A 129 8.36 -8.21 -5.56
C SER A 129 7.91 -8.68 -4.19
N GLY A 130 6.60 -8.94 -4.04
CA GLY A 130 6.07 -9.53 -2.83
C GLY A 130 6.59 -10.96 -2.63
N GLN A 131 6.71 -11.36 -1.37
CA GLN A 131 7.01 -12.75 -1.02
C GLN A 131 5.74 -13.57 -1.18
N ARG A 132 5.81 -14.65 -1.95
CA ARG A 132 4.66 -15.48 -2.31
C ARG A 132 4.55 -16.80 -1.56
N ASP A 133 5.30 -16.95 -0.49
CA ASP A 133 5.22 -18.15 0.34
C ASP A 133 3.96 -18.19 1.21
N TYR A 134 2.81 -17.78 0.61
CA TYR A 134 1.58 -17.97 1.32
C TYR A 134 0.89 -19.25 0.87
N THR A 135 0.47 -19.98 1.84
CA THR A 135 -0.63 -20.91 1.65
C THR A 135 -1.88 -20.09 1.29
N ASP A 136 -2.70 -20.62 0.42
CA ASP A 136 -3.95 -19.98 -0.04
C ASP A 136 -4.86 -19.47 1.09
N SER A 137 -4.69 -20.01 2.30
CA SER A 137 -5.41 -19.61 3.52
C SER A 137 -5.03 -18.25 4.07
N ILE A 138 -3.95 -17.65 3.60
CA ILE A 138 -3.48 -16.32 4.04
C ILE A 138 -3.94 -15.23 3.09
N VAL A 139 -4.53 -15.58 1.95
CA VAL A 139 -5.18 -14.59 1.07
C VAL A 139 -6.54 -14.24 1.65
N LEU A 140 -6.57 -13.20 2.31
CA LEU A 140 -7.34 -12.77 3.40
C LEU A 140 -8.53 -11.97 2.93
N SER A 141 -9.68 -12.38 3.38
CA SER A 141 -10.69 -11.38 3.68
C SER A 141 -10.09 -10.46 4.77
N ILE A 142 -10.31 -9.17 4.71
CA ILE A 142 -9.89 -8.27 5.80
C ILE A 142 -10.58 -8.67 7.11
N ASP A 143 -11.74 -9.29 7.07
CA ASP A 143 -12.41 -9.86 8.22
C ASP A 143 -11.60 -11.01 8.88
N GLN A 144 -10.70 -11.63 8.10
CA GLN A 144 -9.75 -12.65 8.56
C GLN A 144 -8.31 -12.09 8.63
N PHE A 145 -8.13 -10.81 8.31
CA PHE A 145 -6.83 -10.16 8.30
C PHE A 145 -6.31 -10.03 9.73
N ASN A 146 -5.58 -11.03 10.14
CA ASN A 146 -4.95 -11.04 11.45
C ASN A 146 -3.53 -10.48 11.31
N MET A 147 -3.40 -9.17 11.45
CA MET A 147 -2.10 -8.48 11.41
C MET A 147 -1.09 -9.09 12.38
N LYS A 148 -1.55 -9.54 13.55
CA LYS A 148 -0.72 -10.19 14.55
C LYS A 148 -0.13 -11.51 14.03
N THR A 149 -0.92 -12.29 13.29
CA THR A 149 -0.46 -13.54 12.68
C THR A 149 0.57 -13.26 11.58
N ILE A 150 0.33 -12.27 10.72
CA ILE A 150 1.26 -11.88 9.65
C ILE A 150 2.56 -11.35 10.25
N MET A 151 2.49 -10.46 11.23
CA MET A 151 3.67 -9.92 11.90
C MET A 151 4.42 -10.99 12.70
N GLY A 152 3.69 -11.95 13.30
CA GLY A 152 4.27 -13.07 14.04
C GLY A 152 5.02 -14.07 13.16
N THR A 153 4.53 -14.35 11.96
CA THR A 153 5.22 -15.23 11.00
C THR A 153 6.50 -14.59 10.47
N ASN A 154 6.49 -13.29 10.23
CA ASN A 154 7.69 -12.56 9.81
C ASN A 154 8.69 -12.36 10.95
N GLY A 155 8.23 -12.30 12.19
CA GLY A 155 9.09 -12.18 13.37
C GLY A 155 9.88 -13.47 13.69
N LYS A 156 9.41 -14.62 13.23
CA LYS A 156 10.13 -15.90 13.41
C LYS A 156 11.27 -16.10 12.41
N ALA A 157 11.28 -15.36 11.32
CA ALA A 157 12.34 -15.42 10.31
C ALA A 157 13.59 -14.61 10.68
N THR A 158 13.56 -13.88 11.79
CA THR A 158 14.67 -13.01 12.26
C THR A 158 15.40 -13.54 13.48
N HIS A 159 15.18 -14.78 13.84
CA HIS A 159 15.91 -15.47 14.91
C HIS A 159 16.79 -16.58 14.37
#